data_b9f37e723010d18199e14ab2f9c1c1a4
#
_entry.id   b9f37e723010d18199e14ab2f9c1c1a4
#
_cell.length_a   1.000
_cell.length_b   1.000
_cell.length_c   1.000
_cell.angle_alpha   90.00
_cell.angle_beta   90.00
_cell.angle_gamma   90.00
#
_symmetry.space_group_name_H-M   'P 1'
#
loop_
_entity.id
_entity.type
_entity.pdbx_description
1 polymer ?
#
loop_
_entity_poly.entity_id
_entity_poly.type
_entity_poly.pdbx_seq_one_letter_code
_entity_poly.pdbx_strand_id
1 'polypeptide(L)'
;MSAPTPISSLVHSSTLVTAGILLIRKFPTIIPNTLKTSIFIIIILSLCLSRCIGIFTKDFKKIVAYSTLSQISIILLCICINLKSLSMFHLYTHAFFKRLLFFSVGNIIHNNNNSQEYRSYSNCFKSRNFNCIVIIISLLSISSLIFISGFYRKECIIENFLNKNISFFIPLVYFIFSLTIIYCIKIFIVFYKI
;
A
#
# COMPACT_ATOMS: atom_id res chain seq x y z
N MET A 1 -9.77 -2.01 -13.79
CA MET A 1 -9.79 -3.33 -13.12
C MET A 1 -11.13 -4.01 -13.39
N SER A 2 -11.23 -4.70 -14.51
CA SER A 2 -12.41 -5.47 -14.89
C SER A 2 -12.45 -6.87 -14.26
N ALA A 3 -11.30 -7.35 -13.75
CA ALA A 3 -11.19 -8.67 -13.15
C ALA A 3 -12.04 -8.83 -11.87
N PRO A 4 -12.60 -10.02 -11.60
CA PRO A 4 -13.30 -10.30 -10.36
C PRO A 4 -12.38 -10.13 -9.13
N THR A 5 -12.97 -9.77 -8.00
CA THR A 5 -12.23 -9.40 -6.78
C THR A 5 -11.25 -10.47 -6.27
N PRO A 6 -11.53 -11.79 -6.33
CA PRO A 6 -10.57 -12.82 -5.89
C PRO A 6 -9.30 -12.84 -6.74
N ILE A 7 -9.42 -12.67 -8.06
CA ILE A 7 -8.26 -12.64 -8.98
C ILE A 7 -7.44 -11.37 -8.75
N SER A 8 -8.07 -10.22 -8.55
CA SER A 8 -7.36 -8.98 -8.26
C SER A 8 -6.60 -9.04 -6.94
N SER A 9 -7.15 -9.71 -5.93
CA SER A 9 -6.50 -9.87 -4.62
C SER A 9 -5.29 -10.82 -4.65
N LEU A 10 -5.38 -11.92 -5.39
CA LEU A 10 -4.30 -12.92 -5.47
C LEU A 10 -3.25 -12.53 -6.51
N VAL A 11 -3.65 -12.33 -7.76
CA VAL A 11 -2.70 -12.15 -8.88
C VAL A 11 -2.07 -10.78 -8.86
N HIS A 12 -2.88 -9.72 -8.83
CA HIS A 12 -2.37 -8.35 -9.02
C HIS A 12 -1.81 -7.71 -7.74
N SER A 13 -2.20 -8.15 -6.56
CA SER A 13 -1.70 -7.54 -5.32
C SER A 13 -0.59 -8.33 -4.63
N SER A 14 -0.67 -9.67 -4.59
CA SER A 14 0.19 -10.46 -3.71
C SER A 14 1.12 -11.44 -4.41
N THR A 15 0.91 -11.85 -5.66
CA THR A 15 1.72 -12.89 -6.29
C THR A 15 2.59 -12.39 -7.43
N LEU A 16 2.01 -11.91 -8.51
CA LEU A 16 2.74 -11.57 -9.74
C LEU A 16 3.74 -10.42 -9.50
N VAL A 17 3.30 -9.36 -8.86
CA VAL A 17 4.15 -8.19 -8.61
C VAL A 17 5.24 -8.51 -7.58
N THR A 18 4.91 -9.31 -6.55
CA THR A 18 5.90 -9.72 -5.54
C THR A 18 6.95 -10.65 -6.11
N ALA A 19 6.61 -11.50 -7.09
CA ALA A 19 7.58 -12.34 -7.81
C ALA A 19 8.63 -11.48 -8.51
N GLY A 20 8.23 -10.39 -9.19
CA GLY A 20 9.16 -9.45 -9.82
C GLY A 20 10.12 -8.80 -8.79
N ILE A 21 9.61 -8.41 -7.64
CA ILE A 21 10.40 -7.83 -6.55
C ILE A 21 11.41 -8.85 -6.01
N LEU A 22 11.00 -10.11 -5.83
CA LEU A 22 11.88 -11.18 -5.35
C LEU A 22 13.01 -11.48 -6.34
N LEU A 23 12.73 -11.43 -7.65
CA LEU A 23 13.76 -11.58 -8.69
C LEU A 23 14.80 -10.45 -8.63
N ILE A 24 14.36 -9.19 -8.57
CA ILE A 24 15.27 -8.04 -8.47
C ILE A 24 16.13 -8.14 -7.20
N ARG A 25 15.55 -8.58 -6.08
CA ARG A 25 16.27 -8.78 -4.83
C ARG A 25 17.30 -9.90 -4.90
N LYS A 26 16.97 -11.02 -5.57
CA LYS A 26 17.84 -12.18 -5.70
C LYS A 26 19.04 -11.88 -6.59
N PHE A 27 18.84 -11.10 -7.62
CA PHE A 27 19.86 -10.76 -8.60
C PHE A 27 20.16 -9.24 -8.61
N PRO A 28 20.82 -8.71 -7.58
CA PRO A 28 21.09 -7.27 -7.44
C PRO A 28 22.09 -6.75 -8.51
N THR A 29 22.81 -7.64 -9.18
CA THR A 29 23.77 -7.32 -10.24
C THR A 29 23.11 -6.98 -11.57
N ILE A 30 21.84 -7.31 -11.76
CA ILE A 30 21.08 -6.97 -12.98
C ILE A 30 20.98 -5.46 -13.17
N ILE A 31 20.95 -4.69 -12.07
CA ILE A 31 20.83 -3.23 -12.14
C ILE A 31 22.21 -2.61 -11.93
N PRO A 32 22.86 -2.06 -12.96
CA PRO A 32 24.12 -1.36 -12.83
C PRO A 32 23.95 -0.11 -11.96
N ASN A 33 25.01 0.31 -11.27
CA ASN A 33 24.97 1.43 -10.32
C ASN A 33 24.55 2.75 -10.96
N THR A 34 24.88 2.95 -12.22
CA THR A 34 24.48 4.14 -13.01
C THR A 34 22.97 4.24 -13.19
N LEU A 35 22.29 3.11 -13.38
CA LEU A 35 20.83 3.09 -13.51
C LEU A 35 20.10 3.14 -12.17
N LYS A 36 20.76 2.83 -11.06
CA LYS A 36 20.11 2.86 -9.72
C LYS A 36 19.61 4.24 -9.36
N THR A 37 20.33 5.30 -9.69
CA THR A 37 19.92 6.68 -9.41
C THR A 37 18.70 7.09 -10.21
N SER A 38 18.65 6.75 -11.51
CA SER A 38 17.50 7.04 -12.37
C SER A 38 16.25 6.25 -11.91
N ILE A 39 16.42 4.97 -11.57
CA ILE A 39 15.35 4.12 -11.05
C ILE A 39 14.84 4.67 -9.71
N PHE A 40 15.71 5.15 -8.83
CA PHE A 40 15.36 5.75 -7.55
C PHE A 40 14.42 6.96 -7.73
N ILE A 41 14.75 7.86 -8.68
CA ILE A 41 13.90 9.02 -9.00
C ILE A 41 12.53 8.58 -9.53
N ILE A 42 12.49 7.60 -10.44
CA ILE A 42 11.24 7.06 -10.99
C ILE A 42 10.36 6.44 -9.88
N ILE A 43 10.97 5.72 -8.93
CA ILE A 43 10.27 5.13 -7.79
C ILE A 43 9.64 6.23 -6.91
N ILE A 44 10.35 7.29 -6.62
CA ILE A 44 9.81 8.40 -5.82
C ILE A 44 8.64 9.07 -6.55
N LEU A 45 8.77 9.33 -7.84
CA LEU A 45 7.68 9.90 -8.65
C LEU A 45 6.45 8.98 -8.66
N SER A 46 6.63 7.69 -8.92
CA SER A 46 5.54 6.72 -8.91
C SER A 46 4.85 6.63 -7.56
N LEU A 47 5.61 6.80 -6.48
CA LEU A 47 5.13 6.77 -5.10
C LEU A 47 4.26 8.00 -4.79
N CYS A 48 4.69 9.20 -5.18
CA CYS A 48 3.93 10.43 -5.02
C CYS A 48 2.65 10.40 -5.87
N LEU A 49 2.77 10.07 -7.16
CA LEU A 49 1.64 10.05 -8.09
C LEU A 49 0.56 9.04 -7.67
N SER A 50 0.96 7.81 -7.29
CA SER A 50 0.01 6.78 -6.89
C SER A 50 -0.81 7.19 -5.65
N ARG A 51 -0.22 7.93 -4.72
CA ARG A 51 -0.92 8.42 -3.52
C ARG A 51 -1.84 9.57 -3.82
N CYS A 52 -1.39 10.54 -4.60
CA CYS A 52 -2.23 11.65 -5.04
C CYS A 52 -3.45 11.15 -5.81
N ILE A 53 -3.26 10.28 -6.81
CA ILE A 53 -4.35 9.72 -7.59
C ILE A 53 -5.30 8.91 -6.70
N GLY A 54 -4.77 8.14 -5.73
CA GLY A 54 -5.57 7.37 -4.78
C GLY A 54 -6.52 8.23 -3.95
N ILE A 55 -6.12 9.46 -3.60
CA ILE A 55 -6.97 10.40 -2.86
C ILE A 55 -8.13 10.91 -3.73
N PHE A 56 -7.92 11.15 -5.02
CA PHE A 56 -8.96 11.69 -5.90
C PHE A 56 -9.90 10.64 -6.49
N THR A 57 -9.51 9.36 -6.52
CA THR A 57 -10.35 8.28 -7.08
C THR A 57 -11.59 8.02 -6.24
N LYS A 58 -12.69 7.65 -6.93
CA LYS A 58 -14.00 7.36 -6.32
C LYS A 58 -14.30 5.86 -6.23
N ASP A 59 -13.58 5.03 -6.96
CA ASP A 59 -13.82 3.58 -7.03
C ASP A 59 -12.99 2.84 -5.98
N PHE A 60 -13.61 2.02 -5.15
CA PHE A 60 -12.91 1.24 -4.12
C PHE A 60 -11.79 0.37 -4.68
N LYS A 61 -12.05 -0.38 -5.74
CA LYS A 61 -11.03 -1.24 -6.36
C LYS A 61 -9.81 -0.44 -6.81
N LYS A 62 -10.03 0.76 -7.38
CA LYS A 62 -8.93 1.63 -7.83
C LYS A 62 -8.16 2.21 -6.65
N ILE A 63 -8.83 2.64 -5.58
CA ILE A 63 -8.17 3.14 -4.37
C ILE A 63 -7.24 2.08 -3.79
N VAL A 64 -7.74 0.84 -3.64
CA VAL A 64 -6.93 -0.26 -3.10
C VAL A 64 -5.77 -0.60 -4.05
N ALA A 65 -5.96 -0.50 -5.37
CA ALA A 65 -4.90 -0.71 -6.37
C ALA A 65 -3.79 0.36 -6.30
N TYR A 66 -4.15 1.63 -6.25
CA TYR A 66 -3.15 2.71 -6.10
C TYR A 66 -2.39 2.61 -4.77
N SER A 67 -3.07 2.18 -3.73
CA SER A 67 -2.42 1.91 -2.46
C SER A 67 -1.45 0.71 -2.53
N THR A 68 -1.71 -0.34 -3.36
CA THR A 68 -0.71 -1.40 -3.59
C THR A 68 0.49 -0.88 -4.35
N LEU A 69 0.28 -0.10 -5.41
CA LEU A 69 1.36 0.50 -6.20
C LEU A 69 2.31 1.32 -5.32
N SER A 70 1.75 2.16 -4.45
CA SER A 70 2.57 2.97 -3.53
C SER A 70 3.38 2.14 -2.53
N GLN A 71 2.84 1.05 -2.01
CA GLN A 71 3.59 0.18 -1.08
C GLN A 71 4.70 -0.61 -1.80
N ILE A 72 4.44 -1.05 -3.03
CA ILE A 72 5.44 -1.70 -3.87
C ILE A 72 6.60 -0.74 -4.18
N SER A 73 6.31 0.52 -4.46
CA SER A 73 7.35 1.53 -4.67
C SER A 73 8.23 1.70 -3.42
N ILE A 74 7.67 1.63 -2.20
CA ILE A 74 8.49 1.65 -0.96
C ILE A 74 9.40 0.42 -0.87
N ILE A 75 8.91 -0.77 -1.22
CA ILE A 75 9.73 -1.99 -1.20
C ILE A 75 10.89 -1.88 -2.19
N LEU A 76 10.63 -1.40 -3.41
CA LEU A 76 11.67 -1.16 -4.41
C LEU A 76 12.69 -0.11 -3.94
N LEU A 77 12.23 0.95 -3.28
CA LEU A 77 13.10 1.96 -2.69
C LEU A 77 14.05 1.34 -1.65
N CYS A 78 13.56 0.46 -0.77
CA CYS A 78 14.41 -0.27 0.18
C CYS A 78 15.46 -1.16 -0.54
N ILE A 79 15.10 -1.77 -1.66
CA ILE A 79 16.05 -2.58 -2.45
C ILE A 79 17.12 -1.71 -3.09
N CYS A 80 16.76 -0.55 -3.65
CA CYS A 80 17.73 0.39 -4.24
C CYS A 80 18.77 0.88 -3.22
N ILE A 81 18.36 1.02 -1.95
CA ILE A 81 19.23 1.43 -0.84
C ILE A 81 19.99 0.23 -0.23
N ASN A 82 19.85 -0.98 -0.78
CA ASN A 82 20.44 -2.23 -0.29
C ASN A 82 19.95 -2.67 1.11
N LEU A 83 18.71 -2.34 1.49
CA LEU A 83 18.06 -2.79 2.74
C LEU A 83 17.26 -4.08 2.50
N LYS A 84 17.96 -5.17 2.21
CA LYS A 84 17.33 -6.45 1.79
C LYS A 84 16.43 -7.09 2.86
N SER A 85 16.80 -7.05 4.15
CA SER A 85 15.99 -7.59 5.25
C SER A 85 14.70 -6.80 5.44
N LEU A 86 14.80 -5.48 5.45
CA LEU A 86 13.67 -4.59 5.63
C LEU A 86 12.67 -4.69 4.45
N SER A 87 13.18 -4.81 3.22
CA SER A 87 12.32 -5.01 2.04
C SER A 87 11.48 -6.27 2.13
N MET A 88 12.03 -7.38 2.69
CA MET A 88 11.28 -8.62 2.90
C MET A 88 10.24 -8.50 4.01
N PHE A 89 10.60 -7.91 5.13
CA PHE A 89 9.66 -7.66 6.22
C PHE A 89 8.46 -6.83 5.72
N HIS A 90 8.74 -5.77 4.95
CA HIS A 90 7.69 -4.96 4.35
C HIS A 90 6.84 -5.75 3.35
N LEU A 91 7.45 -6.61 2.53
CA LEU A 91 6.75 -7.41 1.53
C LEU A 91 5.76 -8.39 2.19
N TYR A 92 6.17 -9.12 3.23
CA TYR A 92 5.29 -10.07 3.92
C TYR A 92 4.12 -9.38 4.62
N THR A 93 4.38 -8.34 5.37
CA THR A 93 3.32 -7.59 6.08
C THR A 93 2.36 -6.91 5.10
N HIS A 94 2.88 -6.33 4.00
CA HIS A 94 2.06 -5.76 2.95
C HIS A 94 1.17 -6.80 2.29
N ALA A 95 1.72 -7.95 1.89
CA ALA A 95 0.95 -9.01 1.23
C ALA A 95 -0.21 -9.51 2.10
N PHE A 96 0.02 -9.65 3.41
CA PHE A 96 -1.00 -10.10 4.36
C PHE A 96 -2.15 -9.09 4.50
N PHE A 97 -1.85 -7.84 4.85
CA PHE A 97 -2.88 -6.84 5.09
C PHE A 97 -3.61 -6.40 3.83
N LYS A 98 -2.92 -6.38 2.69
CA LYS A 98 -3.59 -6.08 1.42
C LYS A 98 -4.54 -7.18 0.98
N ARG A 99 -4.20 -8.44 1.18
CA ARG A 99 -5.10 -9.55 0.87
C ARG A 99 -6.38 -9.45 1.71
N LEU A 100 -6.24 -9.18 3.03
CA LEU A 100 -7.38 -8.98 3.92
C LEU A 100 -8.26 -7.82 3.45
N LEU A 101 -7.65 -6.69 3.08
CA LEU A 101 -8.38 -5.51 2.60
C LEU A 101 -9.12 -5.78 1.28
N PHE A 102 -8.50 -6.43 0.31
CA PHE A 102 -9.16 -6.78 -0.95
C PHE A 102 -10.30 -7.76 -0.77
N PHE A 103 -10.12 -8.76 0.11
CA PHE A 103 -11.15 -9.76 0.38
C PHE A 103 -12.37 -9.12 1.04
N SER A 104 -12.17 -8.32 2.07
CA SER A 104 -13.26 -7.65 2.78
C SER A 104 -13.99 -6.62 1.92
N VAL A 105 -13.26 -5.81 1.15
CA VAL A 105 -13.85 -4.88 0.16
C VAL A 105 -14.60 -5.66 -0.92
N GLY A 106 -14.06 -6.79 -1.39
CA GLY A 106 -14.71 -7.65 -2.38
C GLY A 106 -16.07 -8.18 -1.91
N ASN A 107 -16.14 -8.65 -0.66
CA ASN A 107 -17.38 -9.10 -0.05
C ASN A 107 -18.43 -7.98 0.05
N ILE A 108 -17.99 -6.76 0.37
CA ILE A 108 -18.90 -5.60 0.43
C ILE A 108 -19.43 -5.26 -0.96
N ILE A 109 -18.55 -5.22 -1.98
CA ILE A 109 -18.96 -4.95 -3.36
C ILE A 109 -19.96 -5.98 -3.87
N HIS A 110 -19.70 -7.27 -3.65
CA HIS A 110 -20.60 -8.34 -4.07
C HIS A 110 -21.99 -8.20 -3.46
N ASN A 111 -22.04 -7.83 -2.20
CA ASN A 111 -23.31 -7.72 -1.47
C ASN A 111 -24.08 -6.41 -1.78
N ASN A 112 -23.45 -5.42 -2.39
CA ASN A 112 -24.07 -4.14 -2.77
C ASN A 112 -24.25 -4.05 -4.29
N ASN A 113 -24.85 -5.07 -4.90
CA ASN A 113 -25.20 -5.13 -6.32
C ASN A 113 -24.03 -4.81 -7.27
N ASN A 114 -22.80 -5.20 -6.88
CA ASN A 114 -21.57 -4.96 -7.63
C ASN A 114 -21.25 -3.48 -7.92
N SER A 115 -21.87 -2.53 -7.22
CA SER A 115 -21.51 -1.12 -7.34
C SER A 115 -20.06 -0.93 -6.85
N GLN A 116 -19.24 -0.16 -7.57
CA GLN A 116 -17.84 0.05 -7.23
C GLN A 116 -17.58 1.44 -6.62
N GLU A 117 -18.55 2.34 -6.71
CA GLU A 117 -18.44 3.67 -6.15
C GLU A 117 -18.53 3.66 -4.63
N TYR A 118 -17.56 4.25 -3.95
CA TYR A 118 -17.53 4.29 -2.48
C TYR A 118 -18.70 5.08 -1.87
N ARG A 119 -19.33 5.97 -2.62
CA ARG A 119 -20.46 6.79 -2.15
C ARG A 119 -21.73 5.99 -1.87
N SER A 120 -21.89 4.85 -2.53
CA SER A 120 -23.07 3.98 -2.38
C SER A 120 -23.05 3.12 -1.11
N TYR A 121 -21.97 3.18 -0.31
CA TYR A 121 -21.75 2.30 0.84
C TYR A 121 -22.11 2.91 2.20
N SER A 122 -22.91 3.97 2.24
CA SER A 122 -23.44 4.50 3.48
C SER A 122 -24.21 3.39 4.24
N ASN A 123 -23.96 3.26 5.54
CA ASN A 123 -24.57 2.27 6.45
C ASN A 123 -24.05 0.83 6.39
N CYS A 124 -22.93 0.54 5.75
CA CYS A 124 -22.37 -0.81 5.76
C CYS A 124 -21.98 -1.31 7.15
N PHE A 125 -21.72 -0.43 8.11
CA PHE A 125 -21.42 -0.77 9.50
C PHE A 125 -22.60 -1.48 10.20
N LYS A 126 -23.83 -1.05 9.92
CA LYS A 126 -25.03 -1.65 10.56
C LYS A 126 -25.32 -3.06 10.13
N SER A 127 -24.97 -3.42 8.91
CA SER A 127 -25.35 -4.71 8.31
C SER A 127 -24.26 -5.78 8.32
N ARG A 128 -22.97 -5.42 8.54
CA ARG A 128 -21.83 -6.35 8.30
C ARG A 128 -20.61 -6.05 9.17
N ASN A 129 -20.79 -6.11 10.47
CA ASN A 129 -19.77 -5.76 11.46
C ASN A 129 -18.42 -6.46 11.24
N PHE A 130 -18.39 -7.76 10.87
CA PHE A 130 -17.13 -8.49 10.69
C PHE A 130 -16.27 -7.96 9.55
N ASN A 131 -16.83 -7.76 8.34
CA ASN A 131 -16.07 -7.24 7.20
C ASN A 131 -15.55 -5.83 7.47
N CYS A 132 -16.33 -4.99 8.15
CA CYS A 132 -15.92 -3.65 8.52
C CYS A 132 -14.78 -3.66 9.54
N ILE A 133 -14.80 -4.55 10.53
CA ILE A 133 -13.71 -4.72 11.49
C ILE A 133 -12.42 -5.12 10.78
N VAL A 134 -12.48 -6.07 9.86
CA VAL A 134 -11.31 -6.50 9.07
C VAL A 134 -10.74 -5.36 8.21
N ILE A 135 -11.60 -4.53 7.62
CA ILE A 135 -11.16 -3.34 6.87
C ILE A 135 -10.47 -2.36 7.81
N ILE A 136 -11.04 -2.07 8.97
CA ILE A 136 -10.45 -1.16 9.94
C ILE A 136 -9.06 -1.65 10.36
N ILE A 137 -8.91 -2.90 10.76
CA ILE A 137 -7.63 -3.48 11.16
C ILE A 137 -6.60 -3.37 10.02
N SER A 138 -7.00 -3.68 8.79
CA SER A 138 -6.11 -3.58 7.63
C SER A 138 -5.71 -2.14 7.30
N LEU A 139 -6.63 -1.19 7.42
CA LEU A 139 -6.34 0.24 7.21
C LEU A 139 -5.43 0.80 8.31
N LEU A 140 -5.64 0.43 9.57
CA LEU A 140 -4.79 0.83 10.69
C LEU A 140 -3.35 0.31 10.50
N SER A 141 -3.19 -0.93 10.02
CA SER A 141 -1.87 -1.48 9.75
C SER A 141 -1.15 -0.80 8.57
N ILE A 142 -1.90 -0.38 7.55
CA ILE A 142 -1.36 0.32 6.37
C ILE A 142 -1.04 1.78 6.71
N SER A 143 -1.88 2.45 7.50
CA SER A 143 -1.65 3.83 7.95
C SER A 143 -0.47 3.97 8.90
N SER A 144 -0.04 2.85 9.50
CA SER A 144 1.08 2.80 10.45
C SER A 144 0.82 3.59 11.72
N LEU A 145 -0.32 3.34 12.35
CA LEU A 145 -0.54 3.82 13.70
C LEU A 145 0.43 3.13 14.68
N ILE A 146 0.72 3.83 15.78
CA ILE A 146 1.65 3.40 16.83
C ILE A 146 1.26 1.99 17.32
N PHE A 147 2.26 1.16 17.63
CA PHE A 147 2.15 -0.24 18.08
C PHE A 147 1.66 -1.28 17.05
N ILE A 148 1.43 -0.90 15.80
CA ILE A 148 1.07 -1.85 14.74
C ILE A 148 2.30 -2.12 13.84
N SER A 149 2.34 -3.27 13.19
CA SER A 149 3.46 -3.69 12.30
C SER A 149 3.84 -2.64 11.24
N GLY A 150 2.87 -1.82 10.82
CA GLY A 150 3.08 -0.73 9.89
C GLY A 150 3.95 0.40 10.42
N PHE A 151 3.89 0.69 11.70
CA PHE A 151 4.69 1.71 12.37
C PHE A 151 6.17 1.32 12.36
N TYR A 152 6.50 0.14 12.87
CA TYR A 152 7.88 -0.35 12.92
C TYR A 152 8.55 -0.40 11.54
N ARG A 153 7.80 -0.78 10.50
CA ARG A 153 8.32 -0.77 9.13
C ARG A 153 8.77 0.61 8.66
N LYS A 154 7.93 1.62 8.91
CA LYS A 154 8.22 2.99 8.44
C LYS A 154 9.31 3.63 9.27
N GLU A 155 9.32 3.38 10.56
CA GLU A 155 10.36 3.86 11.48
C GLU A 155 11.73 3.32 11.09
N CYS A 156 11.86 2.00 10.91
CA CYS A 156 13.10 1.40 10.42
C CYS A 156 13.57 1.93 9.06
N ILE A 157 12.65 2.33 8.17
CA ILE A 157 13.02 2.97 6.91
C ILE A 157 13.67 4.33 7.19
N ILE A 158 13.06 5.16 8.03
CA ILE A 158 13.55 6.50 8.37
C ILE A 158 14.92 6.42 9.05
N GLU A 159 15.07 5.53 10.05
CA GLU A 159 16.35 5.28 10.72
C GLU A 159 17.46 4.91 9.72
N ASN A 160 17.18 4.01 8.79
CA ASN A 160 18.16 3.62 7.79
C ASN A 160 18.50 4.74 6.78
N PHE A 161 17.57 5.66 6.52
CA PHE A 161 17.86 6.85 5.71
C PHE A 161 18.79 7.81 6.47
N LEU A 162 18.60 7.97 7.77
CA LEU A 162 19.48 8.76 8.64
C LEU A 162 20.90 8.17 8.66
N ASN A 163 21.01 6.87 8.90
CA ASN A 163 22.29 6.16 9.00
C ASN A 163 23.10 6.16 7.70
N LYS A 164 22.45 6.30 6.54
CA LYS A 164 23.11 6.32 5.22
C LYS A 164 23.41 7.72 4.68
N ASN A 165 23.30 8.75 5.52
CA ASN A 165 23.51 10.16 5.12
C ASN A 165 22.61 10.62 3.94
N ILE A 166 21.43 9.99 3.78
CA ILE A 166 20.43 10.35 2.78
C ILE A 166 19.34 11.24 3.42
N SER A 167 19.74 12.04 4.41
CA SER A 167 18.86 12.86 5.24
C SER A 167 18.02 13.87 4.44
N PHE A 168 18.53 14.31 3.28
CA PHE A 168 17.81 15.25 2.41
C PHE A 168 16.43 14.73 1.96
N PHE A 169 16.26 13.41 1.83
CA PHE A 169 14.99 12.81 1.42
C PHE A 169 14.00 12.54 2.56
N ILE A 170 14.40 12.74 3.81
CA ILE A 170 13.55 12.46 4.98
C ILE A 170 12.24 13.28 4.97
N PRO A 171 12.24 14.60 4.74
CA PRO A 171 11.01 15.38 4.71
C PRO A 171 10.06 14.89 3.61
N LEU A 172 10.60 14.46 2.47
CA LEU A 172 9.80 13.87 1.38
C LEU A 172 9.18 12.54 1.80
N VAL A 173 9.91 11.69 2.52
CA VAL A 173 9.39 10.41 3.03
C VAL A 173 8.28 10.65 4.06
N TYR A 174 8.42 11.61 4.97
CA TYR A 174 7.35 11.99 5.90
C TYR A 174 6.11 12.52 5.18
N PHE A 175 6.29 13.39 4.18
CA PHE A 175 5.19 13.86 3.33
C PHE A 175 4.45 12.71 2.66
N ILE A 176 5.18 11.76 2.11
CA ILE A 176 4.63 10.56 1.51
C ILE A 176 3.86 9.72 2.54
N PHE A 177 4.36 9.58 3.77
CA PHE A 177 3.68 8.83 4.81
C PHE A 177 2.42 9.55 5.30
N SER A 178 2.39 10.87 5.36
CA SER A 178 1.17 11.62 5.68
C SER A 178 0.06 11.41 4.65
N LEU A 179 0.40 11.35 3.36
CA LEU A 179 -0.57 11.03 2.31
C LEU A 179 -1.20 9.63 2.49
N THR A 180 -0.48 8.65 3.08
CA THR A 180 -1.10 7.34 3.38
C THR A 180 -2.18 7.43 4.44
N ILE A 181 -1.99 8.28 5.44
CA ILE A 181 -2.97 8.49 6.50
C ILE A 181 -4.23 9.12 5.92
N ILE A 182 -4.07 10.11 5.05
CA ILE A 182 -5.20 10.83 4.42
C ILE A 182 -6.11 9.86 3.65
N TYR A 183 -5.56 8.99 2.79
CA TYR A 183 -6.42 8.06 2.06
C TYR A 183 -7.04 6.98 2.95
N CYS A 184 -6.35 6.56 4.02
CA CYS A 184 -6.92 5.63 5.00
C CYS A 184 -8.11 6.26 5.74
N ILE A 185 -7.98 7.52 6.17
CA ILE A 185 -9.06 8.27 6.78
C ILE A 185 -10.23 8.42 5.81
N LYS A 186 -9.96 8.72 4.53
CA LYS A 186 -11.00 8.81 3.50
C LYS A 186 -11.82 7.52 3.42
N ILE A 187 -11.18 6.36 3.37
CA ILE A 187 -11.87 5.07 3.33
C ILE A 187 -12.65 4.85 4.62
N PHE A 188 -12.06 5.16 5.77
CA PHE A 188 -12.69 5.00 7.07
C PHE A 188 -13.97 5.82 7.19
N ILE A 189 -13.95 7.10 6.81
CA ILE A 189 -15.11 7.99 6.84
C ILE A 189 -16.27 7.46 6.01
N VAL A 190 -15.98 6.86 4.84
CA VAL A 190 -17.01 6.31 3.97
C VAL A 190 -17.75 5.14 4.63
N PHE A 191 -17.02 4.28 5.34
CA PHE A 191 -17.64 3.16 6.05
C PHE A 191 -18.36 3.58 7.31
N TYR A 192 -17.92 4.67 7.94
CA TYR A 192 -18.48 5.18 9.20
C TYR A 192 -19.62 6.19 9.01
N LYS A 193 -19.86 6.67 7.79
CA LYS A 193 -20.97 7.58 7.51
C LYS A 193 -22.30 6.92 7.86
N ILE A 194 -22.86 7.37 8.98
CA ILE A 194 -24.19 7.04 9.49
C ILE A 194 -25.26 7.66 8.60
#